data_8f71ff9db8cf25891ff070e54d4f0cf4
#
_entry.id   8f71ff9db8cf25891ff070e54d4f0cf4
#
_cell.length_a   1.000
_cell.length_b   1.000
_cell.length_c   1.000
_cell.angle_alpha   90.00
_cell.angle_beta   90.00
_cell.angle_gamma   90.00
#
_symmetry.space_group_name_H-M   'P 1'
#
loop_
_entity.id
_entity.type
_entity.pdbx_description
1 polymer ?
#
loop_
_entity_poly.entity_id
_entity_poly.type
_entity_poly.pdbx_seq_one_letter_code
_entity_poly.pdbx_strand_id
1 'polypeptide(L)'
;IYKSTDYGVSFTKILTLNSSAGMPSVLGASHYDIWTPRYFEDDVYLLHNDTFYRIIDSNELEYIANLPVSGSGENILTGGMGINHPFLYAHIEDHIFYSMNGGTSWVDRGVRPQWWFMINSFNSSNINQENIYWGGMEAFRSTNSGNSWNLVNNWWEYYGNEYDRLHADIPEIRFFLDPEFNEIALISTDGGLYFSDDELQTVQNLSLNGLGVSQYYSTYTKKTIPFNVYAGSQDQGFQRSINPVEGVLNFEQSISGDYGHLVSGDDGETLWCNYPGFTMYYA
;
A
#
# COMPACT_ATOMS: atom_id res chain seq x y z
N ILE A 1 -17.86 14.10 -4.83
CA ILE A 1 -16.55 14.52 -5.36
C ILE A 1 -16.37 16.00 -5.12
N TYR A 2 -15.18 16.40 -4.68
CA TYR A 2 -14.79 17.78 -4.46
C TYR A 2 -13.59 18.12 -5.33
N LYS A 3 -13.53 19.36 -5.86
CA LYS A 3 -12.45 19.90 -6.68
C LYS A 3 -11.83 21.10 -6.00
N SER A 4 -10.52 21.17 -6.00
CA SER A 4 -9.73 22.35 -5.63
C SER A 4 -9.09 22.92 -6.88
N THR A 5 -9.03 24.26 -6.98
CA THR A 5 -8.31 25.01 -8.03
C THR A 5 -7.22 25.89 -7.45
N ASP A 6 -6.93 25.72 -6.15
CA ASP A 6 -6.00 26.53 -5.38
C ASP A 6 -5.07 25.65 -4.52
N TYR A 7 -4.64 24.51 -5.08
CA TYR A 7 -3.70 23.56 -4.45
C TYR A 7 -4.18 23.01 -3.10
N GLY A 8 -5.48 22.78 -2.95
CA GLY A 8 -6.05 22.19 -1.73
C GLY A 8 -6.38 23.17 -0.62
N VAL A 9 -6.24 24.49 -0.83
CA VAL A 9 -6.60 25.52 0.15
C VAL A 9 -8.10 25.59 0.34
N SER A 10 -8.87 25.46 -0.75
CA SER A 10 -10.32 25.37 -0.70
C SER A 10 -10.86 24.27 -1.63
N PHE A 11 -12.07 23.80 -1.33
CA PHE A 11 -12.72 22.73 -2.10
C PHE A 11 -14.16 23.10 -2.43
N THR A 12 -14.52 22.90 -3.68
CA THR A 12 -15.90 23.04 -4.16
C THR A 12 -16.45 21.65 -4.48
N LYS A 13 -17.64 21.35 -3.98
CA LYS A 13 -18.34 20.12 -4.32
C LYS A 13 -18.85 20.21 -5.76
N ILE A 14 -18.37 19.27 -6.60
CA ILE A 14 -18.73 19.22 -8.02
C ILE A 14 -19.76 18.13 -8.33
N LEU A 15 -19.71 17.00 -7.64
CA LEU A 15 -20.59 15.87 -7.89
C LEU A 15 -20.99 15.19 -6.57
N THR A 16 -22.20 14.62 -6.58
CA THR A 16 -22.66 13.70 -5.53
C THR A 16 -22.90 12.34 -6.18
N LEU A 17 -22.19 11.33 -5.70
CA LEU A 17 -22.45 9.94 -6.08
C LEU A 17 -23.43 9.34 -5.07
N ASN A 18 -24.47 8.70 -5.58
CA ASN A 18 -25.39 7.96 -4.75
C ASN A 18 -24.93 6.50 -4.69
N SER A 19 -24.40 6.09 -3.55
CA SER A 19 -24.10 4.68 -3.29
C SER A 19 -25.22 4.07 -2.48
N SER A 20 -25.80 3.01 -2.98
CA SER A 20 -26.75 2.15 -2.24
C SER A 20 -26.02 0.99 -1.53
N ALA A 21 -24.73 0.86 -1.73
CA ALA A 21 -23.92 -0.22 -1.19
C ALA A 21 -23.54 0.06 0.28
N GLY A 22 -23.41 -1.00 1.06
CA GLY A 22 -22.93 -0.93 2.45
C GLY A 22 -21.50 -0.41 2.58
N MET A 23 -21.02 -0.26 3.81
CA MET A 23 -19.61 0.08 4.03
C MET A 23 -18.71 -1.05 3.48
N PRO A 24 -17.61 -0.71 2.79
CA PRO A 24 -16.61 -1.69 2.39
C PRO A 24 -16.06 -2.46 3.59
N SER A 25 -15.74 -3.74 3.39
CA SER A 25 -15.22 -4.62 4.44
C SER A 25 -13.74 -4.39 4.72
N VAL A 26 -13.03 -3.73 3.81
CA VAL A 26 -11.58 -3.49 3.89
C VAL A 26 -11.30 -2.02 4.10
N LEU A 27 -10.31 -1.72 4.93
CA LEU A 27 -9.90 -0.36 5.24
C LEU A 27 -9.42 0.38 3.98
N GLY A 28 -10.02 1.52 3.70
CA GLY A 28 -9.71 2.35 2.54
C GLY A 28 -10.43 1.95 1.24
N ALA A 29 -11.09 0.80 1.21
CA ALA A 29 -11.85 0.38 0.03
C ALA A 29 -13.17 1.16 -0.11
N SER A 30 -13.61 1.31 -1.34
CA SER A 30 -14.88 1.97 -1.66
C SER A 30 -15.47 1.38 -2.94
N HIS A 31 -16.75 1.67 -3.19
CA HIS A 31 -17.42 1.29 -4.42
C HIS A 31 -17.12 2.26 -5.58
N TYR A 32 -16.16 3.14 -5.40
CA TYR A 32 -15.69 4.06 -6.42
C TYR A 32 -14.21 4.35 -6.21
N ASP A 33 -13.51 4.56 -7.32
CA ASP A 33 -12.15 5.05 -7.33
C ASP A 33 -11.95 6.08 -8.43
N ILE A 34 -11.01 7.00 -8.22
CA ILE A 34 -10.66 8.07 -9.15
C ILE A 34 -9.19 7.92 -9.51
N TRP A 35 -8.93 7.92 -10.81
CA TRP A 35 -7.58 7.85 -11.33
C TRP A 35 -7.32 8.94 -12.37
N THR A 36 -6.10 9.45 -12.44
CA THR A 36 -5.65 10.41 -13.44
C THR A 36 -4.35 9.96 -14.07
N PRO A 37 -4.16 10.11 -15.38
CA PRO A 37 -2.86 9.93 -16.03
C PRO A 37 -1.85 10.93 -15.45
N ARG A 38 -0.71 10.43 -14.97
CA ARG A 38 0.28 11.30 -14.30
C ARG A 38 1.05 12.20 -15.25
N TYR A 39 1.14 11.84 -16.53
CA TYR A 39 2.16 12.40 -17.41
C TYR A 39 1.64 12.99 -18.73
N PHE A 40 0.37 12.83 -19.09
CA PHE A 40 -0.07 13.17 -20.45
C PHE A 40 -1.35 13.98 -20.60
N GLU A 41 -2.30 13.91 -19.72
CA GLU A 41 -3.60 14.51 -19.94
C GLU A 41 -4.22 15.02 -18.65
N ASP A 42 -5.05 16.06 -18.76
CA ASP A 42 -5.85 16.59 -17.65
C ASP A 42 -7.12 15.75 -17.40
N ASP A 43 -7.21 14.57 -18.00
CA ASP A 43 -8.35 13.68 -17.84
C ASP A 43 -8.44 13.10 -16.43
N VAL A 44 -9.64 13.05 -15.91
CA VAL A 44 -9.96 12.43 -14.64
C VAL A 44 -10.99 11.34 -14.89
N TYR A 45 -10.63 10.13 -14.55
CA TYR A 45 -11.49 8.96 -14.70
C TYR A 45 -12.08 8.54 -13.36
N LEU A 46 -13.31 8.05 -13.41
CA LEU A 46 -14.05 7.55 -12.25
C LEU A 46 -14.59 6.16 -12.57
N LEU A 47 -14.27 5.21 -11.72
CA LEU A 47 -14.95 3.92 -11.66
C LEU A 47 -15.96 3.96 -10.50
N HIS A 48 -17.23 3.72 -10.78
CA HIS A 48 -18.29 3.68 -9.78
C HIS A 48 -19.13 2.43 -9.96
N ASN A 49 -19.05 1.50 -9.03
CA ASN A 49 -19.55 0.14 -9.18
C ASN A 49 -18.94 -0.51 -10.45
N ASP A 50 -19.78 -0.94 -11.38
CA ASP A 50 -19.39 -1.51 -12.67
C ASP A 50 -19.31 -0.48 -13.82
N THR A 51 -19.49 0.80 -13.53
CA THR A 51 -19.61 1.83 -14.57
C THR A 51 -18.39 2.76 -14.58
N PHE A 52 -17.82 2.94 -15.75
CA PHE A 52 -16.65 3.76 -15.99
C PHE A 52 -17.03 5.08 -16.68
N TYR A 53 -16.53 6.17 -16.12
CA TYR A 53 -16.81 7.54 -16.53
C TYR A 53 -15.52 8.33 -16.70
N ARG A 54 -15.62 9.44 -17.46
CA ARG A 54 -14.68 10.54 -17.44
C ARG A 54 -15.36 11.77 -16.81
N ILE A 55 -14.62 12.50 -15.99
CA ILE A 55 -15.06 13.78 -15.44
C ILE A 55 -14.59 14.85 -16.41
N ILE A 56 -15.54 15.54 -17.05
CA ILE A 56 -15.25 16.60 -18.01
C ILE A 56 -15.24 18.00 -17.35
N ASP A 57 -14.69 19.00 -18.01
CA ASP A 57 -14.51 20.37 -17.48
C ASP A 57 -15.80 21.03 -16.96
N SER A 58 -16.96 20.66 -17.48
CA SER A 58 -18.26 21.10 -17.01
C SER A 58 -18.66 20.56 -15.63
N ASN A 59 -17.81 19.76 -14.99
CA ASN A 59 -18.11 18.98 -13.78
C ASN A 59 -19.26 17.97 -14.00
N GLU A 60 -19.37 17.48 -15.21
CA GLU A 60 -20.31 16.42 -15.59
C GLU A 60 -19.59 15.09 -15.74
N LEU A 61 -20.34 14.00 -15.62
CA LEU A 61 -19.86 12.65 -15.88
C LEU A 61 -20.17 12.30 -17.33
N GLU A 62 -19.14 12.07 -18.12
CA GLU A 62 -19.27 11.42 -19.41
C GLU A 62 -19.25 9.91 -19.21
N TYR A 63 -20.34 9.24 -19.51
CA TYR A 63 -20.38 7.79 -19.53
C TYR A 63 -19.49 7.24 -20.63
N ILE A 64 -18.62 6.28 -20.31
CA ILE A 64 -17.75 5.63 -21.31
C ILE A 64 -18.23 4.19 -21.53
N ALA A 65 -18.27 3.36 -20.49
CA ALA A 65 -18.63 1.94 -20.62
C ALA A 65 -19.04 1.32 -19.28
N ASN A 66 -19.63 0.13 -19.35
CA ASN A 66 -19.73 -0.75 -18.19
C ASN A 66 -18.66 -1.83 -18.29
N LEU A 67 -18.10 -2.21 -17.15
CA LEU A 67 -17.25 -3.40 -17.06
C LEU A 67 -18.12 -4.66 -17.12
N PRO A 68 -17.59 -5.78 -17.65
CA PRO A 68 -18.35 -7.01 -17.81
C PRO A 68 -18.48 -7.78 -16.47
N VAL A 69 -18.97 -7.09 -15.46
CA VAL A 69 -19.20 -7.63 -14.12
C VAL A 69 -20.54 -7.12 -13.62
N SER A 70 -21.27 -7.90 -12.86
CA SER A 70 -22.49 -7.45 -12.18
C SER A 70 -22.21 -7.44 -10.69
N GLY A 71 -21.92 -6.28 -10.14
CA GLY A 71 -21.67 -6.17 -8.71
C GLY A 71 -21.25 -4.77 -8.29
N SER A 72 -21.26 -4.57 -6.99
CA SER A 72 -20.86 -3.32 -6.34
C SER A 72 -19.76 -3.60 -5.32
N GLY A 73 -18.73 -4.33 -5.76
CA GLY A 73 -17.60 -4.65 -4.92
C GLY A 73 -16.67 -3.46 -4.68
N GLU A 74 -15.55 -3.75 -4.08
CA GLU A 74 -14.50 -2.78 -3.83
C GLU A 74 -13.79 -2.46 -5.14
N ASN A 75 -13.76 -1.17 -5.49
CA ASN A 75 -13.21 -0.70 -6.75
C ASN A 75 -11.82 -0.14 -6.57
N ILE A 76 -10.89 -0.55 -7.43
CA ILE A 76 -9.58 0.09 -7.60
C ILE A 76 -9.37 0.35 -9.08
N LEU A 77 -8.89 1.53 -9.42
CA LEU A 77 -8.58 1.95 -10.77
C LEU A 77 -7.12 2.40 -10.86
N THR A 78 -6.39 1.83 -11.80
CA THR A 78 -5.01 2.22 -12.09
C THR A 78 -4.76 2.19 -13.59
N GLY A 79 -3.64 2.72 -14.02
CA GLY A 79 -3.30 2.74 -15.44
C GLY A 79 -1.98 3.42 -15.72
N GLY A 80 -1.68 3.58 -17.00
CA GLY A 80 -0.45 4.20 -17.46
C GLY A 80 -0.59 4.76 -18.87
N MET A 81 0.54 5.13 -19.43
CA MET A 81 0.64 5.82 -20.72
C MET A 81 0.47 4.86 -21.88
N GLY A 82 -0.59 5.01 -22.63
CA GLY A 82 -0.77 4.34 -23.91
C GLY A 82 -0.41 5.26 -25.08
N ILE A 83 -0.42 4.72 -26.30
CA ILE A 83 -0.03 5.48 -27.52
C ILE A 83 -1.03 6.59 -27.83
N ASN A 84 -2.32 6.31 -27.79
CA ASN A 84 -3.39 7.26 -28.13
C ASN A 84 -4.36 7.51 -26.98
N HIS A 85 -4.41 6.59 -26.04
CA HIS A 85 -5.26 6.59 -24.86
C HIS A 85 -4.51 5.94 -23.71
N PRO A 86 -4.81 6.26 -22.45
CA PRO A 86 -4.25 5.53 -21.34
C PRO A 86 -4.68 4.05 -21.42
N PHE A 87 -3.79 3.17 -21.05
CA PHE A 87 -4.20 1.82 -20.71
C PHE A 87 -4.67 1.81 -19.25
N LEU A 88 -5.66 1.01 -18.95
CA LEU A 88 -6.33 1.01 -17.67
C LEU A 88 -6.48 -0.41 -17.12
N TYR A 89 -6.39 -0.51 -15.81
CA TYR A 89 -6.75 -1.69 -15.05
C TYR A 89 -7.76 -1.32 -13.98
N ALA A 90 -8.73 -2.18 -13.80
CA ALA A 90 -9.71 -2.08 -12.73
C ALA A 90 -9.74 -3.38 -11.92
N HIS A 91 -9.88 -3.26 -10.61
CA HIS A 91 -10.26 -4.37 -9.75
C HIS A 91 -11.67 -4.11 -9.23
N ILE A 92 -12.54 -5.10 -9.40
CA ILE A 92 -13.90 -5.09 -8.85
C ILE A 92 -14.17 -6.48 -8.27
N GLU A 93 -14.59 -6.52 -7.03
CA GLU A 93 -14.77 -7.77 -6.28
C GLU A 93 -13.45 -8.54 -6.20
N ASP A 94 -13.33 -9.66 -6.89
CA ASP A 94 -12.12 -10.47 -6.93
C ASP A 94 -11.47 -10.49 -8.32
N HIS A 95 -12.05 -9.79 -9.31
CA HIS A 95 -11.62 -9.82 -10.69
C HIS A 95 -10.81 -8.60 -11.11
N ILE A 96 -9.84 -8.83 -11.98
CA ILE A 96 -9.03 -7.80 -12.61
C ILE A 96 -9.47 -7.64 -14.06
N PHE A 97 -9.75 -6.41 -14.45
CA PHE A 97 -10.16 -6.04 -15.80
C PHE A 97 -9.10 -5.16 -16.44
N TYR A 98 -8.93 -5.28 -17.75
CA TYR A 98 -7.96 -4.56 -18.55
C TYR A 98 -8.60 -3.86 -19.74
N SER A 99 -8.18 -2.63 -20.02
CA SER A 99 -8.55 -1.85 -21.19
C SER A 99 -7.33 -1.22 -21.85
N MET A 100 -7.21 -1.37 -23.17
CA MET A 100 -6.17 -0.73 -24.01
C MET A 100 -6.64 0.54 -24.72
N ASN A 101 -7.91 0.93 -24.55
CA ASN A 101 -8.55 1.95 -25.40
C ASN A 101 -9.27 3.01 -24.56
N GLY A 102 -8.64 3.45 -23.47
CA GLY A 102 -9.18 4.49 -22.62
C GLY A 102 -10.48 4.11 -21.90
N GLY A 103 -10.68 2.82 -21.63
CA GLY A 103 -11.86 2.34 -20.91
C GLY A 103 -13.09 2.08 -21.77
N THR A 104 -13.01 2.22 -23.10
CA THR A 104 -14.17 1.99 -23.99
C THR A 104 -14.55 0.52 -24.10
N SER A 105 -13.63 -0.38 -23.84
CA SER A 105 -13.91 -1.81 -23.67
C SER A 105 -12.97 -2.43 -22.65
N TRP A 106 -13.45 -3.48 -21.98
CA TRP A 106 -12.75 -4.14 -20.90
C TRP A 106 -12.71 -5.66 -21.12
N VAL A 107 -11.58 -6.26 -20.75
CA VAL A 107 -11.35 -7.70 -20.81
C VAL A 107 -11.10 -8.20 -19.39
N ASP A 108 -11.88 -9.19 -18.97
CA ASP A 108 -11.65 -9.90 -17.71
C ASP A 108 -10.35 -10.72 -17.80
N ARG A 109 -9.45 -10.51 -16.86
CA ARG A 109 -8.16 -11.18 -16.70
C ARG A 109 -8.17 -12.26 -15.62
N GLY A 110 -9.31 -12.48 -15.00
CA GLY A 110 -9.50 -13.46 -13.96
C GLY A 110 -9.32 -12.90 -12.55
N VAL A 111 -9.20 -13.82 -11.61
CA VAL A 111 -9.15 -13.51 -10.19
C VAL A 111 -7.77 -13.03 -9.78
N ARG A 112 -7.73 -12.08 -8.86
CA ARG A 112 -6.49 -11.60 -8.22
C ARG A 112 -5.66 -12.74 -7.61
N PRO A 113 -4.32 -12.59 -7.51
CA PRO A 113 -3.45 -13.68 -7.07
C PRO A 113 -3.57 -14.02 -5.58
N GLN A 114 -3.92 -13.03 -4.76
CA GLN A 114 -4.09 -13.17 -3.31
C GLN A 114 -5.12 -12.15 -2.82
N TRP A 115 -5.68 -12.32 -1.61
CA TRP A 115 -6.41 -11.22 -0.97
C TRP A 115 -5.49 -10.01 -0.78
N TRP A 116 -6.03 -8.82 -0.94
CA TRP A 116 -5.26 -7.59 -0.85
C TRP A 116 -5.23 -7.03 0.59
N PHE A 117 -4.19 -6.28 0.91
CA PHE A 117 -4.01 -5.71 2.23
C PHE A 117 -4.65 -4.34 2.32
N MET A 118 -4.36 -3.46 1.35
CA MET A 118 -4.91 -2.11 1.24
C MET A 118 -5.13 -1.70 -0.21
N ILE A 119 -5.97 -0.68 -0.42
CA ILE A 119 -6.35 -0.18 -1.75
C ILE A 119 -5.15 0.21 -2.62
N ASN A 120 -4.08 0.74 -2.04
CA ASN A 120 -2.91 1.20 -2.79
C ASN A 120 -1.94 0.06 -3.15
N SER A 121 -2.23 -1.16 -2.77
CA SER A 121 -1.38 -2.32 -3.06
C SER A 121 -1.55 -2.87 -4.47
N PHE A 122 -2.59 -2.48 -5.20
CA PHE A 122 -2.76 -2.80 -6.62
C PHE A 122 -2.37 -1.60 -7.47
N ASN A 123 -1.40 -1.78 -8.38
CA ASN A 123 -0.95 -0.72 -9.26
C ASN A 123 -0.39 -1.27 -10.58
N SER A 124 -0.36 -0.43 -11.61
CA SER A 124 0.26 -0.74 -12.90
C SER A 124 1.55 0.05 -13.10
N SER A 125 2.42 -0.42 -13.98
CA SER A 125 3.47 0.42 -14.56
C SER A 125 2.86 1.66 -15.20
N ASN A 126 3.59 2.78 -15.20
CA ASN A 126 3.18 3.99 -15.90
C ASN A 126 3.44 3.90 -17.42
N ILE A 127 4.37 3.05 -17.84
CA ILE A 127 4.90 3.01 -19.23
C ILE A 127 4.78 1.67 -19.91
N ASN A 128 4.67 0.58 -19.16
CA ASN A 128 4.54 -0.78 -19.72
C ASN A 128 3.14 -1.32 -19.46
N GLN A 129 2.32 -1.33 -20.51
CA GLN A 129 0.92 -1.74 -20.43
C GLN A 129 0.69 -3.20 -20.02
N GLU A 130 1.70 -4.06 -20.07
CA GLU A 130 1.59 -5.47 -19.70
C GLU A 130 1.93 -5.72 -18.22
N ASN A 131 2.55 -4.73 -17.58
CA ASN A 131 3.05 -4.88 -16.21
C ASN A 131 2.07 -4.32 -15.18
N ILE A 132 1.60 -5.22 -14.31
CA ILE A 132 0.80 -4.88 -13.15
C ILE A 132 1.30 -5.62 -11.91
N TYR A 133 0.96 -5.06 -10.75
CA TYR A 133 1.51 -5.47 -9.48
C TYR A 133 0.41 -5.56 -8.44
N TRP A 134 0.51 -6.56 -7.59
CA TRP A 134 -0.46 -6.81 -6.53
C TRP A 134 0.27 -7.02 -5.21
N GLY A 135 -0.14 -6.29 -4.18
CA GLY A 135 0.31 -6.48 -2.80
C GLY A 135 -0.80 -7.07 -1.95
N GLY A 136 -0.45 -8.08 -1.21
CA GLY A 136 -1.24 -8.68 -0.16
C GLY A 136 -0.33 -8.92 1.03
N MET A 137 -0.35 -10.10 1.60
CA MET A 137 0.71 -10.53 2.51
C MET A 137 2.05 -10.60 1.77
N GLU A 138 2.02 -10.92 0.49
CA GLU A 138 3.18 -11.00 -0.40
C GLU A 138 2.96 -10.12 -1.64
N ALA A 139 4.03 -9.77 -2.34
CA ALA A 139 3.95 -9.03 -3.58
C ALA A 139 3.99 -9.96 -4.81
N PHE A 140 3.13 -9.69 -5.76
CA PHE A 140 3.04 -10.39 -7.04
C PHE A 140 3.24 -9.41 -8.19
N ARG A 141 3.85 -9.89 -9.27
CA ARG A 141 3.94 -9.16 -10.53
C ARG A 141 3.40 -9.99 -11.68
N SER A 142 2.74 -9.33 -12.61
CA SER A 142 2.36 -9.87 -13.90
C SER A 142 3.03 -9.06 -15.01
N THR A 143 3.55 -9.72 -16.02
CA THR A 143 4.14 -9.13 -17.24
C THR A 143 3.33 -9.47 -18.47
N ASN A 144 2.08 -9.87 -18.30
CA ASN A 144 1.16 -10.24 -19.37
C ASN A 144 -0.29 -9.78 -19.08
N SER A 145 -0.41 -8.57 -18.55
CA SER A 145 -1.69 -7.91 -18.28
C SER A 145 -2.61 -8.70 -17.35
N GLY A 146 -2.05 -9.37 -16.34
CA GLY A 146 -2.83 -10.10 -15.34
C GLY A 146 -3.22 -11.54 -15.73
N ASN A 147 -2.81 -12.05 -16.90
CA ASN A 147 -3.12 -13.43 -17.28
C ASN A 147 -2.39 -14.47 -16.42
N SER A 148 -1.22 -14.12 -15.89
CA SER A 148 -0.50 -14.94 -14.92
C SER A 148 0.32 -14.05 -13.99
N TRP A 149 0.63 -14.57 -12.82
CA TRP A 149 1.29 -13.87 -11.75
C TRP A 149 2.52 -14.62 -11.27
N ASN A 150 3.58 -13.88 -11.00
CA ASN A 150 4.79 -14.39 -10.38
C ASN A 150 4.93 -13.75 -9.00
N LEU A 151 5.20 -14.58 -8.01
CA LEU A 151 5.55 -14.14 -6.65
C LEU A 151 6.92 -13.46 -6.69
N VAL A 152 7.05 -12.30 -6.04
CA VAL A 152 8.33 -11.59 -5.91
C VAL A 152 9.26 -12.35 -4.99
N ASN A 153 8.81 -12.62 -3.77
CA ASN A 153 9.44 -13.55 -2.83
C ASN A 153 8.41 -14.04 -1.81
N ASN A 154 8.69 -15.18 -1.17
CA ASN A 154 7.91 -15.60 -0.02
C ASN A 154 8.22 -14.71 1.19
N TRP A 155 7.23 -14.40 2.02
CA TRP A 155 7.38 -13.50 3.15
C TRP A 155 8.47 -13.95 4.15
N TRP A 156 8.66 -15.26 4.33
CA TRP A 156 9.68 -15.78 5.27
C TRP A 156 11.12 -15.68 4.74
N GLU A 157 11.33 -15.42 3.46
CA GLU A 157 12.65 -15.21 2.86
C GLU A 157 13.29 -13.89 3.32
N TYR A 158 12.50 -12.98 3.87
CA TYR A 158 12.98 -11.76 4.49
C TYR A 158 13.95 -12.03 5.65
N TYR A 159 13.65 -13.02 6.49
CA TYR A 159 14.46 -13.31 7.67
C TYR A 159 15.86 -13.84 7.28
N GLY A 160 16.88 -13.02 7.58
CA GLY A 160 18.27 -13.26 7.17
C GLY A 160 18.64 -12.70 5.79
N ASN A 161 17.70 -11.99 5.13
CA ASN A 161 17.90 -11.29 3.87
C ASN A 161 17.13 -9.96 3.86
N GLU A 162 17.15 -9.23 4.94
CA GLU A 162 16.34 -8.03 5.20
C GLU A 162 16.61 -6.91 4.20
N TYR A 163 17.76 -6.98 3.51
CA TYR A 163 18.18 -5.96 2.55
C TYR A 163 17.54 -6.14 1.17
N ASP A 164 17.38 -7.39 0.70
CA ASP A 164 17.02 -7.72 -0.68
C ASP A 164 15.76 -8.61 -0.81
N ARG A 165 14.99 -8.73 0.26
CA ARG A 165 13.70 -9.43 0.27
C ARG A 165 12.63 -8.57 0.92
N LEU A 166 11.46 -8.52 0.29
CA LEU A 166 10.29 -7.82 0.85
C LEU A 166 9.84 -8.52 2.13
N HIS A 167 9.58 -7.70 3.13
CA HIS A 167 8.79 -8.13 4.29
C HIS A 167 7.34 -8.38 3.89
N ALA A 168 6.59 -9.10 4.73
CA ALA A 168 5.16 -9.29 4.58
C ALA A 168 4.38 -7.97 4.67
N ASP A 169 3.10 -8.06 4.31
CA ASP A 169 2.09 -7.03 4.44
C ASP A 169 2.42 -5.77 3.63
N ILE A 170 1.95 -5.78 2.37
CA ILE A 170 2.27 -4.77 1.36
C ILE A 170 1.11 -3.77 1.23
N PRO A 171 1.07 -2.66 1.98
CA PRO A 171 -0.01 -1.69 1.91
C PRO A 171 0.04 -0.81 0.66
N GLU A 172 1.23 -0.61 0.07
CA GLU A 172 1.35 0.25 -1.11
C GLU A 172 2.51 -0.17 -2.01
N ILE A 173 2.23 -0.16 -3.32
CA ILE A 173 3.22 -0.26 -4.40
C ILE A 173 3.00 0.95 -5.29
N ARG A 174 4.01 1.82 -5.47
CA ARG A 174 3.86 3.04 -6.24
C ARG A 174 5.00 3.23 -7.23
N PHE A 175 4.64 3.59 -8.46
CA PHE A 175 5.58 3.79 -9.56
C PHE A 175 5.79 5.27 -9.87
N PHE A 176 7.03 5.62 -10.18
CA PHE A 176 7.45 6.96 -10.57
C PHE A 176 8.35 6.86 -11.79
N LEU A 177 8.41 7.94 -12.57
CA LEU A 177 9.42 8.11 -13.61
C LEU A 177 10.50 9.06 -13.11
N ASP A 178 11.75 8.70 -13.31
CA ASP A 178 12.87 9.61 -13.13
C ASP A 178 12.92 10.65 -14.28
N PRO A 179 13.82 11.66 -14.23
CA PRO A 179 13.95 12.66 -15.30
C PRO A 179 14.35 12.05 -16.65
N GLU A 180 14.95 10.88 -16.68
CA GLU A 180 15.34 10.12 -17.86
C GLU A 180 14.24 9.17 -18.37
N PHE A 181 13.06 9.20 -17.74
CA PHE A 181 11.90 8.33 -18.01
C PHE A 181 12.13 6.85 -17.71
N ASN A 182 13.08 6.51 -16.84
CA ASN A 182 13.15 5.16 -16.29
C ASN A 182 12.13 5.02 -15.16
N GLU A 183 11.45 3.88 -15.12
CA GLU A 183 10.47 3.64 -14.08
C GLU A 183 11.12 3.06 -12.82
N ILE A 184 10.76 3.63 -11.69
CA ILE A 184 11.15 3.17 -10.37
C ILE A 184 9.92 2.85 -9.53
N ALA A 185 10.02 1.86 -8.67
CA ALA A 185 9.00 1.50 -7.70
C ALA A 185 9.44 1.79 -6.27
N LEU A 186 8.53 2.33 -5.49
CA LEU A 186 8.61 2.35 -4.03
C LEU A 186 7.54 1.41 -3.48
N ILE A 187 7.96 0.52 -2.61
CA ILE A 187 7.10 -0.50 -1.99
C ILE A 187 7.16 -0.29 -0.47
N SER A 188 6.03 -0.02 0.14
CA SER A 188 5.93 -0.02 1.60
C SER A 188 5.52 -1.40 2.10
N THR A 189 6.10 -1.80 3.20
CA THR A 189 5.81 -3.04 3.92
C THR A 189 5.87 -2.78 5.41
N ASP A 190 5.40 -3.69 6.24
CA ASP A 190 5.56 -3.57 7.68
C ASP A 190 7.04 -3.63 8.12
N GLY A 191 7.93 -4.22 7.30
CA GLY A 191 9.37 -4.25 7.52
C GLY A 191 10.15 -3.06 6.94
N GLY A 192 9.46 -2.06 6.37
CA GLY A 192 10.10 -0.85 5.87
C GLY A 192 9.72 -0.44 4.45
N LEU A 193 10.50 0.51 3.92
CA LEU A 193 10.36 1.03 2.56
C LEU A 193 11.41 0.39 1.65
N TYR A 194 10.96 -0.11 0.51
CA TYR A 194 11.80 -0.74 -0.50
C TYR A 194 11.77 0.04 -1.81
N PHE A 195 12.84 -0.13 -2.56
CA PHE A 195 13.06 0.41 -3.90
C PHE A 195 13.27 -0.72 -4.91
N SER A 196 12.82 -0.50 -6.13
CA SER A 196 13.15 -1.33 -7.29
C SER A 196 13.17 -0.45 -8.55
N ASP A 197 14.12 -0.71 -9.46
CA ASP A 197 14.25 -0.08 -10.77
C ASP A 197 14.22 -1.09 -11.93
N ASP A 198 13.84 -2.32 -11.63
CA ASP A 198 13.83 -3.45 -12.57
C ASP A 198 12.50 -4.22 -12.57
N GLU A 199 11.37 -3.51 -12.39
CA GLU A 199 10.03 -4.12 -12.41
C GLU A 199 9.81 -5.14 -11.28
N LEU A 200 10.34 -4.89 -10.08
CA LEU A 200 10.30 -5.79 -8.91
C LEU A 200 10.98 -7.16 -9.15
N GLN A 201 11.96 -7.25 -10.04
CA GLN A 201 12.79 -8.44 -10.15
C GLN A 201 13.78 -8.52 -8.99
N THR A 202 14.32 -7.37 -8.61
CA THR A 202 15.08 -7.19 -7.39
C THR A 202 14.52 -6.02 -6.56
N VAL A 203 14.74 -6.07 -5.26
CA VAL A 203 14.31 -5.03 -4.33
C VAL A 203 15.44 -4.67 -3.37
N GLN A 204 15.46 -3.44 -2.89
CA GLN A 204 16.42 -2.96 -1.92
C GLN A 204 15.70 -2.27 -0.77
N ASN A 205 15.97 -2.68 0.46
CA ASN A 205 15.41 -2.05 1.66
C ASN A 205 16.11 -0.71 1.94
N LEU A 206 15.40 0.39 1.73
CA LEU A 206 15.89 1.74 2.00
C LEU A 206 15.91 2.07 3.49
N SER A 207 15.06 1.44 4.28
CA SER A 207 14.95 1.71 5.73
C SER A 207 16.22 1.36 6.49
N LEU A 208 16.99 0.39 6.01
CA LEU A 208 18.28 0.01 6.60
C LEU A 208 19.40 1.04 6.35
N ASN A 209 19.20 1.99 5.45
CA ASN A 209 20.18 3.03 5.09
C ASN A 209 19.96 4.35 5.85
N GLY A 210 19.62 4.27 7.14
CA GLY A 210 19.52 5.44 8.02
C GLY A 210 18.14 6.09 8.08
N LEU A 211 17.11 5.50 7.50
CA LEU A 211 15.74 5.99 7.64
C LEU A 211 15.23 5.91 9.09
N GLY A 212 15.66 4.89 9.85
CA GLY A 212 15.43 4.78 11.30
C GLY A 212 13.94 4.79 11.69
N VAL A 213 13.07 4.21 10.85
CA VAL A 213 11.62 4.18 11.08
C VAL A 213 11.23 2.87 11.76
N SER A 214 10.42 3.00 12.82
CA SER A 214 9.79 1.87 13.51
C SER A 214 8.38 2.26 13.91
N GLN A 215 7.47 1.28 13.86
CA GLN A 215 6.11 1.46 14.35
C GLN A 215 5.99 0.86 15.74
N TYR A 216 5.84 1.72 16.74
CA TYR A 216 5.65 1.30 18.12
C TYR A 216 4.18 1.38 18.52
N TYR A 217 3.63 0.28 19.03
CA TYR A 217 2.30 0.28 19.66
C TYR A 217 2.30 0.93 21.03
N SER A 218 3.42 0.78 21.76
CA SER A 218 3.54 1.29 23.12
C SER A 218 5.01 1.43 23.52
N THR A 219 5.27 2.38 24.40
CA THR A 219 6.56 2.54 25.07
C THR A 219 6.38 2.65 26.56
N TYR A 220 7.37 2.20 27.31
CA TYR A 220 7.48 2.38 28.76
C TYR A 220 8.86 2.95 29.09
N THR A 221 8.91 4.03 29.86
CA THR A 221 10.17 4.61 30.34
C THR A 221 10.32 4.38 31.83
N LYS A 222 11.38 3.71 32.23
CA LYS A 222 11.77 3.55 33.62
C LYS A 222 12.15 4.92 34.21
N LYS A 223 11.61 5.27 35.37
CA LYS A 223 11.79 6.60 36.02
C LYS A 223 13.02 6.64 36.90
N THR A 224 13.53 5.48 37.34
CA THR A 224 14.71 5.35 38.19
C THR A 224 15.94 4.98 37.36
N ILE A 225 17.12 5.26 37.88
CA ILE A 225 18.42 4.95 37.25
C ILE A 225 18.71 3.45 37.38
N PRO A 226 19.16 2.76 36.28
CA PRO A 226 19.40 3.31 34.96
C PRO A 226 18.09 3.59 34.22
N PHE A 227 18.02 4.73 33.51
CA PHE A 227 16.88 5.07 32.68
C PHE A 227 16.86 4.18 31.46
N ASN A 228 15.88 3.30 31.36
CA ASN A 228 15.65 2.46 30.20
C ASN A 228 14.33 2.84 29.56
N VAL A 229 14.30 2.80 28.23
CA VAL A 229 13.09 2.86 27.43
C VAL A 229 12.86 1.48 26.83
N TYR A 230 11.65 1.00 27.02
CA TYR A 230 11.16 -0.25 26.42
C TYR A 230 10.12 0.07 25.37
N ALA A 231 10.08 -0.69 24.30
CA ALA A 231 9.15 -0.48 23.19
C ALA A 231 8.60 -1.82 22.69
N GLY A 232 7.30 -1.87 22.50
CA GLY A 232 6.61 -2.93 21.80
C GLY A 232 6.28 -2.48 20.39
N SER A 233 6.79 -3.16 19.38
CA SER A 233 6.63 -2.81 17.99
C SER A 233 5.97 -3.90 17.16
N GLN A 234 5.40 -3.51 16.06
CA GLN A 234 4.97 -4.43 15.02
C GLN A 234 6.21 -4.99 14.31
N ASP A 235 6.27 -6.31 14.14
CA ASP A 235 7.30 -7.08 13.43
C ASP A 235 8.74 -6.93 13.94
N GLN A 236 9.06 -5.81 14.58
CA GLN A 236 10.39 -5.51 15.09
C GLN A 236 10.57 -5.94 16.56
N GLY A 237 9.55 -6.54 17.16
CA GLY A 237 9.62 -7.21 18.44
C GLY A 237 9.56 -6.31 19.66
N PHE A 238 9.87 -6.94 20.79
CA PHE A 238 10.09 -6.25 22.05
C PHE A 238 11.53 -5.72 22.10
N GLN A 239 11.66 -4.43 22.30
CA GLN A 239 12.92 -3.72 22.28
C GLN A 239 13.18 -3.01 23.59
N ARG A 240 14.45 -2.84 23.92
CA ARG A 240 14.89 -2.00 25.06
C ARG A 240 16.05 -1.11 24.64
N SER A 241 16.13 0.07 25.23
CA SER A 241 17.29 0.93 25.06
C SER A 241 18.49 0.37 25.80
N ILE A 242 19.64 0.42 25.12
CA ILE A 242 20.94 0.07 25.69
C ILE A 242 21.84 1.31 25.67
N ASN A 243 22.54 1.55 26.80
CA ASN A 243 23.53 2.62 26.92
C ASN A 243 23.11 3.94 26.27
N PRO A 244 22.18 4.70 26.85
CA PRO A 244 21.80 6.00 26.34
C PRO A 244 23.04 6.89 26.30
N VAL A 245 23.56 7.14 25.09
CA VAL A 245 24.64 8.10 24.83
C VAL A 245 24.00 9.39 24.34
N GLU A 246 24.59 10.52 24.70
CA GLU A 246 24.11 11.87 24.43
C GLU A 246 23.31 12.01 23.12
N GLY A 247 21.98 12.16 23.27
CA GLY A 247 21.08 12.52 22.19
C GLY A 247 20.55 11.38 21.30
N VAL A 248 21.09 10.15 21.40
CA VAL A 248 20.64 8.99 20.61
C VAL A 248 20.43 7.78 21.51
N LEU A 249 19.24 7.22 21.46
CA LEU A 249 18.93 5.94 22.09
C LEU A 249 19.12 4.81 21.09
N ASN A 250 20.04 3.92 21.37
CA ASN A 250 20.13 2.65 20.64
C ASN A 250 19.18 1.64 21.25
N PHE A 251 18.48 0.90 20.41
CA PHE A 251 17.57 -0.15 20.83
C PHE A 251 18.11 -1.53 20.46
N GLU A 252 17.93 -2.46 21.37
CA GLU A 252 18.20 -3.87 21.18
C GLU A 252 16.87 -4.63 21.10
N GLN A 253 16.68 -5.41 20.05
CA GLN A 253 15.57 -6.34 19.97
C GLN A 253 15.83 -7.51 20.92
N SER A 254 15.04 -7.61 21.99
CA SER A 254 15.16 -8.69 22.97
C SER A 254 14.37 -9.93 22.55
N ILE A 255 13.24 -9.73 21.86
CA ILE A 255 12.37 -10.81 21.37
C ILE A 255 11.76 -10.35 20.03
N SER A 256 11.79 -11.23 19.04
CA SER A 256 11.21 -11.01 17.71
C SER A 256 9.69 -11.20 17.71
N GLY A 257 8.99 -10.59 16.76
CA GLY A 257 7.54 -10.70 16.53
C GLY A 257 6.81 -9.42 16.90
N ASP A 258 5.50 -9.51 17.05
CA ASP A 258 4.64 -8.38 17.38
C ASP A 258 4.45 -8.26 18.87
N TYR A 259 4.68 -7.08 19.41
CA TYR A 259 4.51 -6.79 20.84
C TYR A 259 3.71 -5.51 21.04
N GLY A 260 2.60 -5.64 21.74
CA GLY A 260 1.63 -4.58 21.94
C GLY A 260 1.94 -3.68 23.16
N HIS A 261 0.92 -3.46 23.99
CA HIS A 261 0.99 -2.51 25.09
C HIS A 261 1.93 -2.98 26.22
N LEU A 262 2.73 -2.04 26.71
CA LEU A 262 3.63 -2.23 27.83
C LEU A 262 3.07 -1.56 29.08
N VAL A 263 3.02 -2.31 30.19
CA VAL A 263 2.64 -1.78 31.50
C VAL A 263 3.58 -2.30 32.58
N SER A 264 3.81 -1.52 33.60
CA SER A 264 4.58 -1.90 34.79
C SER A 264 3.95 -1.29 36.03
N GLY A 265 3.96 -2.06 37.11
CA GLY A 265 3.53 -1.61 38.46
C GLY A 265 4.68 -1.28 39.40
N ASP A 266 5.93 -1.54 39.01
CA ASP A 266 7.14 -1.49 39.84
C ASP A 266 8.29 -0.73 39.15
N ASP A 267 7.96 0.30 38.38
CA ASP A 267 8.90 1.17 37.67
C ASP A 267 9.82 0.40 36.68
N GLY A 268 9.28 -0.62 36.03
CA GLY A 268 10.00 -1.34 34.97
C GLY A 268 10.94 -2.43 35.44
N GLU A 269 10.88 -2.83 36.71
CA GLU A 269 11.53 -4.06 37.18
C GLU A 269 10.80 -5.27 36.60
N THR A 270 9.46 -5.13 36.49
CA THR A 270 8.58 -6.11 35.82
C THR A 270 7.81 -5.40 34.72
N LEU A 271 7.87 -5.91 33.52
CA LEU A 271 7.08 -5.43 32.38
C LEU A 271 6.11 -6.51 31.91
N TRP A 272 4.87 -6.10 31.75
CA TRP A 272 3.84 -6.89 31.11
C TRP A 272 3.69 -6.38 29.68
N CYS A 273 3.81 -7.27 28.73
CA CYS A 273 3.57 -6.97 27.32
C CYS A 273 2.40 -7.80 26.82
N ASN A 274 1.45 -7.13 26.17
CA ASN A 274 0.29 -7.76 25.57
C ASN A 274 0.47 -7.79 24.06
N TYR A 275 0.34 -9.00 23.53
CA TYR A 275 0.15 -9.25 22.10
C TYR A 275 -1.25 -9.83 21.91
N PRO A 276 -1.92 -9.63 20.75
CA PRO A 276 -3.26 -10.19 20.54
C PRO A 276 -3.35 -11.69 20.92
N GLY A 277 -4.05 -11.96 22.02
CA GLY A 277 -4.20 -13.29 22.59
C GLY A 277 -3.00 -13.86 23.37
N PHE A 278 -1.98 -13.06 23.65
CA PHE A 278 -0.79 -13.47 24.38
C PHE A 278 -0.34 -12.40 25.37
N THR A 279 0.01 -12.79 26.57
CA THR A 279 0.59 -11.90 27.59
C THR A 279 1.95 -12.43 27.98
N MET A 280 2.96 -11.60 27.85
CA MET A 280 4.32 -11.94 28.24
C MET A 280 4.71 -11.14 29.48
N TYR A 281 5.41 -11.83 30.36
CA TYR A 281 6.04 -11.26 31.53
C TYR A 281 7.56 -11.18 31.32
N TYR A 282 8.12 -9.99 31.57
CA TYR A 282 9.56 -9.77 31.44
C TYR A 282 10.05 -9.06 32.70
N ALA A 283 11.06 -9.67 33.38
CA ALA A 283 11.70 -9.15 34.58
C ALA A 283 13.14 -8.70 34.29
#